data_597f7c695fc1ac3445ee06d3237c78c5
#
_entry.id   597f7c695fc1ac3445ee06d3237c78c5
#
_cell.length_a   1.000
_cell.length_b   1.000
_cell.length_c   1.000
_cell.angle_alpha   90.00
_cell.angle_beta   90.00
_cell.angle_gamma   90.00
#
_symmetry.space_group_name_H-M   'P 1'
#
loop_
_entity.id
_entity.type
_entity.pdbx_description
1 polymer ?
#
loop_
_entity_poly.entity_id
_entity_poly.type
_entity_poly.pdbx_seq_one_letter_code
_entity_poly.pdbx_strand_id
1 'polypeptide(L)'
;MLCYGAGTFKRAAFPLLFLLWIVPLPAFVLDKAVELLRTGSASVSYALFRLAGVPVMREGFSFFLPGVEIEVARQCSSIRSSTSLLIVGLLVGHVFLLSNSRKILLALCIVPIVIFKNAVRIVTISLLGVYVDGSFFDGSFHHKYGGLAVSALALGILVPVVWILRKSEQPDSLETRR
;
A
#
# COMPACT_ATOMS: atom_id res chain seq x y z
N MET A 1 6.50 -6.86 -34.19
CA MET A 1 5.96 -8.23 -34.27
C MET A 1 6.59 -9.07 -35.37
N LEU A 2 7.04 -8.48 -36.46
CA LEU A 2 7.52 -9.20 -37.67
C LEU A 2 8.87 -9.93 -37.49
N CYS A 3 9.76 -9.49 -36.58
CA CYS A 3 11.11 -10.05 -36.46
C CYS A 3 11.33 -11.12 -35.38
N TYR A 4 10.44 -11.22 -34.36
CA TYR A 4 10.72 -12.06 -33.19
C TYR A 4 9.68 -13.12 -32.85
N GLY A 5 8.55 -13.18 -33.57
CA GLY A 5 7.48 -14.16 -33.37
C GLY A 5 6.63 -13.97 -32.12
N ALA A 6 5.43 -14.56 -32.10
CA ALA A 6 4.46 -14.44 -31.00
C ALA A 6 4.96 -15.03 -29.66
N GLY A 7 5.88 -16.00 -29.70
CA GLY A 7 6.44 -16.63 -28.50
C GLY A 7 7.35 -15.67 -27.72
N THR A 8 8.17 -14.90 -28.41
CA THR A 8 9.05 -13.89 -27.79
C THR A 8 8.25 -12.72 -27.23
N PHE A 9 7.18 -12.32 -27.92
CA PHE A 9 6.25 -11.29 -27.41
C PHE A 9 5.58 -11.71 -26.10
N LYS A 10 5.11 -12.96 -25.98
CA LYS A 10 4.52 -13.47 -24.73
C LYS A 10 5.52 -13.48 -23.57
N ARG A 11 6.78 -13.81 -23.84
CA ARG A 11 7.85 -13.76 -22.81
C ARG A 11 8.21 -12.33 -22.39
N ALA A 12 8.17 -11.39 -23.34
CA ALA A 12 8.42 -9.98 -23.09
C ALA A 12 7.18 -9.21 -22.61
N ALA A 13 6.02 -9.83 -22.54
CA ALA A 13 4.75 -9.15 -22.18
C ALA A 13 4.82 -8.47 -20.82
N PHE A 14 5.41 -9.12 -19.81
CA PHE A 14 5.54 -8.54 -18.47
C PHE A 14 6.41 -7.29 -18.45
N PRO A 15 7.66 -7.28 -18.93
CA PRO A 15 8.47 -6.06 -18.97
C PRO A 15 7.85 -4.98 -19.87
N LEU A 16 7.17 -5.32 -20.95
CA LEU A 16 6.47 -4.35 -21.80
C LEU A 16 5.27 -3.71 -21.08
N LEU A 17 4.46 -4.49 -20.39
CA LEU A 17 3.37 -3.99 -19.55
C LEU A 17 3.90 -3.17 -18.35
N PHE A 18 5.07 -3.54 -17.83
CA PHE A 18 5.72 -2.80 -16.76
C PHE A 18 6.21 -1.43 -17.23
N LEU A 19 6.68 -1.31 -18.49
CA LEU A 19 7.01 -0.03 -19.10
C LEU A 19 5.77 0.89 -19.25
N LEU A 20 4.58 0.32 -19.38
CA LEU A 20 3.33 1.11 -19.40
C LEU A 20 3.12 1.92 -18.12
N TRP A 21 3.77 1.52 -17.00
CA TRP A 21 3.74 2.27 -15.74
C TRP A 21 4.45 3.63 -15.80
N ILE A 22 5.29 3.85 -16.82
CA ILE A 22 5.93 5.14 -17.09
C ILE A 22 4.91 6.14 -17.64
N VAL A 23 3.84 5.65 -18.29
CA VAL A 23 2.77 6.49 -18.80
C VAL A 23 1.93 7.00 -17.62
N PRO A 24 1.77 8.32 -17.46
CA PRO A 24 0.96 8.86 -16.38
C PRO A 24 -0.49 8.41 -16.51
N LEU A 25 -1.03 7.88 -15.42
CA LEU A 25 -2.43 7.48 -15.36
C LEU A 25 -3.34 8.69 -15.61
N PRO A 26 -4.45 8.52 -16.32
CA PRO A 26 -5.45 9.57 -16.46
C PRO A 26 -5.88 10.11 -15.09
N ALA A 27 -6.03 11.44 -14.99
CA ALA A 27 -6.30 12.12 -13.72
C ALA A 27 -7.52 11.56 -12.99
N PHE A 28 -8.58 11.19 -13.72
CA PHE A 28 -9.79 10.62 -13.10
C PHE A 28 -9.55 9.27 -12.43
N VAL A 29 -8.67 8.42 -12.98
CA VAL A 29 -8.31 7.13 -12.37
C VAL A 29 -7.49 7.36 -11.11
N LEU A 30 -6.54 8.29 -11.19
CA LEU A 30 -5.71 8.67 -10.07
C LEU A 30 -6.56 9.26 -8.94
N ASP A 31 -7.48 10.17 -9.23
CA ASP A 31 -8.37 10.80 -8.25
C ASP A 31 -9.24 9.75 -7.53
N LYS A 32 -9.81 8.80 -8.25
CA LYS A 32 -10.59 7.70 -7.67
C LYS A 32 -9.75 6.80 -6.75
N ALA A 33 -8.53 6.47 -7.18
CA ALA A 33 -7.61 5.68 -6.35
C ALA A 33 -7.22 6.44 -5.07
N VAL A 34 -6.94 7.74 -5.19
CA VAL A 34 -6.65 8.61 -4.03
C VAL A 34 -7.81 8.64 -3.06
N GLU A 35 -9.03 8.85 -3.57
CA GLU A 35 -10.23 8.92 -2.75
C GLU A 35 -10.50 7.60 -2.01
N LEU A 36 -10.34 6.46 -2.68
CA LEU A 36 -10.45 5.14 -2.09
C LEU A 36 -9.44 4.94 -0.96
N LEU A 37 -8.17 5.25 -1.21
CA LEU A 37 -7.09 5.11 -0.22
C LEU A 37 -7.29 6.07 0.96
N ARG A 38 -7.73 7.30 0.70
CA ARG A 38 -8.00 8.31 1.72
C ARG A 38 -9.15 7.91 2.62
N THR A 39 -10.28 7.47 2.02
CA THR A 39 -11.47 7.02 2.75
C THR A 39 -11.17 5.77 3.57
N GLY A 40 -10.51 4.79 2.98
CA GLY A 40 -10.10 3.57 3.68
C GLY A 40 -9.15 3.88 4.85
N SER A 41 -8.12 4.70 4.60
CA SER A 41 -7.16 5.09 5.65
C SER A 41 -7.83 5.86 6.78
N ALA A 42 -8.75 6.79 6.49
CA ALA A 42 -9.48 7.53 7.51
C ALA A 42 -10.36 6.59 8.36
N SER A 43 -11.03 5.61 7.73
CA SER A 43 -11.87 4.66 8.47
C SER A 43 -11.06 3.75 9.38
N VAL A 44 -9.93 3.22 8.89
CA VAL A 44 -9.03 2.39 9.70
C VAL A 44 -8.35 3.21 10.80
N SER A 45 -7.93 4.46 10.52
CA SER A 45 -7.36 5.36 11.53
C SER A 45 -8.36 5.65 12.66
N TYR A 46 -9.62 5.89 12.33
CA TYR A 46 -10.67 6.08 13.33
C TYR A 46 -10.84 4.86 14.25
N ALA A 47 -10.84 3.65 13.66
CA ALA A 47 -10.90 2.42 14.44
C ALA A 47 -9.66 2.27 15.35
N LEU A 48 -8.47 2.57 14.86
CA LEU A 48 -7.23 2.50 15.62
C LEU A 48 -7.20 3.51 16.77
N PHE A 49 -7.66 4.76 16.57
CA PHE A 49 -7.79 5.74 17.67
C PHE A 49 -8.73 5.25 18.76
N ARG A 50 -9.86 4.68 18.40
CA ARG A 50 -10.81 4.10 19.37
C ARG A 50 -10.23 2.92 20.13
N LEU A 51 -9.48 2.03 19.45
CA LEU A 51 -8.79 0.91 20.09
C LEU A 51 -7.69 1.38 21.04
N ALA A 52 -7.03 2.50 20.72
CA ALA A 52 -6.05 3.14 21.62
C ALA A 52 -6.69 3.89 22.81
N GLY A 53 -8.01 3.92 22.90
CA GLY A 53 -8.72 4.61 23.99
C GLY A 53 -8.68 6.15 23.90
N VAL A 54 -8.34 6.70 22.73
CA VAL A 54 -8.26 8.15 22.53
C VAL A 54 -9.63 8.70 22.16
N PRO A 55 -10.12 9.74 22.86
CA PRO A 55 -11.35 10.41 22.48
C PRO A 55 -11.15 11.15 21.16
N VAL A 56 -11.76 10.65 20.09
CA VAL A 56 -11.66 11.19 18.74
C VAL A 56 -13.04 11.40 18.15
N MET A 57 -13.30 12.58 17.61
CA MET A 57 -14.45 12.86 16.77
C MET A 57 -13.97 12.93 15.31
N ARG A 58 -14.73 12.33 14.40
CA ARG A 58 -14.43 12.32 12.98
C ARG A 58 -15.51 13.07 12.20
N GLU A 59 -15.09 14.04 11.42
CA GLU A 59 -15.94 14.71 10.43
C GLU A 59 -15.31 14.59 9.05
N GLY A 60 -15.86 13.70 8.25
CA GLY A 60 -15.31 13.41 6.92
C GLY A 60 -13.87 12.87 6.98
N PHE A 61 -12.91 13.72 6.64
CA PHE A 61 -11.47 13.42 6.65
C PHE A 61 -10.72 14.14 7.78
N SER A 62 -11.40 14.94 8.59
CA SER A 62 -10.83 15.60 9.75
C SER A 62 -11.07 14.78 11.01
N PHE A 63 -10.05 14.72 11.85
CA PHE A 63 -10.07 14.12 13.18
C PHE A 63 -9.86 15.21 14.22
N PHE A 64 -10.81 15.33 15.13
CA PHE A 64 -10.72 16.22 16.29
C PHE A 64 -10.25 15.42 17.49
N LEU A 65 -8.99 15.66 17.88
CA LEU A 65 -8.39 15.11 19.09
C LEU A 65 -8.31 16.20 20.17
N PRO A 66 -8.09 15.86 21.46
CA PRO A 66 -7.92 16.86 22.50
C PRO A 66 -6.80 17.85 22.17
N GLY A 67 -7.21 19.11 21.88
CA GLY A 67 -6.27 20.20 21.58
C GLY A 67 -5.75 20.30 20.14
N VAL A 68 -6.08 19.37 19.23
CA VAL A 68 -5.56 19.39 17.86
C VAL A 68 -6.60 18.88 16.86
N GLU A 69 -6.75 19.59 15.76
CA GLU A 69 -7.45 19.12 14.56
C GLU A 69 -6.44 18.58 13.55
N ILE A 70 -6.68 17.38 13.05
CA ILE A 70 -5.80 16.70 12.07
C ILE A 70 -6.62 16.33 10.85
N GLU A 71 -6.28 16.92 9.71
CA GLU A 71 -6.88 16.56 8.44
C GLU A 71 -6.05 15.49 7.72
N VAL A 72 -6.72 14.44 7.24
CA VAL A 72 -6.12 13.48 6.30
C VAL A 72 -6.02 14.13 4.94
N ALA A 73 -4.95 14.89 4.72
CA ALA A 73 -4.73 15.59 3.45
C ALA A 73 -4.62 14.61 2.28
N ARG A 74 -4.96 15.04 1.07
CA ARG A 74 -4.78 14.24 -0.17
C ARG A 74 -3.33 13.79 -0.34
N GLN A 75 -2.37 14.60 0.08
CA GLN A 75 -0.93 14.28 0.07
C GLN A 75 -0.56 13.21 1.09
N CYS A 76 -1.30 13.07 2.21
CA CYS A 76 -1.10 12.04 3.22
C CYS A 76 -1.61 10.65 2.78
N SER A 77 -2.38 10.54 1.69
CA SER A 77 -2.74 9.25 1.08
C SER A 77 -1.53 8.49 0.55
N SER A 78 -0.34 9.09 0.65
CA SER A 78 0.95 8.45 0.31
C SER A 78 0.96 7.75 -1.06
N ILE A 79 0.37 8.37 -2.08
CA ILE A 79 0.30 7.79 -3.43
C ILE A 79 1.67 7.31 -3.88
N ARG A 80 2.71 8.14 -3.69
CA ARG A 80 4.10 7.77 -4.04
C ARG A 80 4.55 6.48 -3.35
N SER A 81 4.32 6.38 -2.05
CA SER A 81 4.68 5.19 -1.25
C SER A 81 3.76 4.00 -1.54
N SER A 82 2.50 4.23 -1.89
CA SER A 82 1.55 3.19 -2.29
C SER A 82 1.90 2.61 -3.65
N THR A 83 2.22 3.48 -4.61
CA THR A 83 2.70 3.09 -5.94
C THR A 83 4.00 2.30 -5.85
N SER A 84 4.95 2.73 -5.02
CA SER A 84 6.20 1.99 -4.82
C SER A 84 5.95 0.59 -4.26
N LEU A 85 5.05 0.44 -3.27
CA LEU A 85 4.71 -0.87 -2.71
C LEU A 85 3.99 -1.76 -3.74
N LEU A 86 3.13 -1.17 -4.57
CA LEU A 86 2.45 -1.90 -5.64
C LEU A 86 3.45 -2.39 -6.69
N ILE A 87 4.39 -1.54 -7.12
CA ILE A 87 5.45 -1.90 -8.07
C ILE A 87 6.30 -3.04 -7.51
N VAL A 88 6.79 -2.91 -6.27
CA VAL A 88 7.58 -3.94 -5.61
C VAL A 88 6.78 -5.23 -5.46
N GLY A 89 5.51 -5.14 -5.04
CA GLY A 89 4.63 -6.29 -4.88
C GLY A 89 4.36 -7.03 -6.19
N LEU A 90 4.11 -6.30 -7.28
CA LEU A 90 3.92 -6.89 -8.61
C LEU A 90 5.20 -7.56 -9.12
N LEU A 91 6.36 -6.93 -8.90
CA LEU A 91 7.66 -7.49 -9.28
C LEU A 91 7.96 -8.77 -8.49
N VAL A 92 7.80 -8.72 -7.17
CA VAL A 92 7.96 -9.89 -6.28
C VAL A 92 6.98 -11.00 -6.66
N GLY A 93 5.71 -10.65 -6.91
CA GLY A 93 4.71 -11.60 -7.38
C GLY A 93 5.08 -12.24 -8.71
N HIS A 94 5.64 -11.48 -9.64
CA HIS A 94 6.09 -12.04 -10.92
C HIS A 94 7.26 -13.00 -10.77
N VAL A 95 8.23 -12.70 -9.90
CA VAL A 95 9.45 -13.49 -9.69
C VAL A 95 9.18 -14.75 -8.86
N PHE A 96 8.37 -14.64 -7.81
CA PHE A 96 8.21 -15.70 -6.81
C PHE A 96 6.95 -16.55 -6.95
N LEU A 97 5.92 -16.07 -7.66
CA LEU A 97 4.67 -16.79 -7.88
C LEU A 97 4.57 -17.28 -9.32
N LEU A 98 4.16 -18.53 -9.50
CA LEU A 98 3.99 -19.17 -10.81
C LEU A 98 2.57 -18.93 -11.35
N SER A 99 1.55 -19.10 -10.51
CA SER A 99 0.14 -19.00 -10.88
C SER A 99 -0.33 -17.55 -11.04
N ASN A 100 -1.01 -17.27 -12.15
CA ASN A 100 -1.60 -15.96 -12.42
C ASN A 100 -2.68 -15.60 -11.39
N SER A 101 -3.48 -16.56 -10.93
CA SER A 101 -4.49 -16.32 -9.90
C SER A 101 -3.89 -15.79 -8.61
N ARG A 102 -2.73 -16.31 -8.20
CA ARG A 102 -2.04 -15.87 -6.99
C ARG A 102 -1.35 -14.52 -7.15
N LYS A 103 -0.89 -14.18 -8.35
CA LYS A 103 -0.41 -12.83 -8.68
C LYS A 103 -1.53 -11.79 -8.54
N ILE A 104 -2.71 -12.12 -9.02
CA ILE A 104 -3.91 -11.28 -8.86
C ILE A 104 -4.29 -11.16 -7.39
N LEU A 105 -4.31 -12.28 -6.66
CA LEU A 105 -4.60 -12.29 -5.22
C LEU A 105 -3.59 -11.42 -4.44
N LEU A 106 -2.30 -11.52 -4.76
CA LEU A 106 -1.27 -10.66 -4.17
C LEU A 106 -1.54 -9.19 -4.46
N ALA A 107 -1.86 -8.82 -5.70
CA ALA A 107 -2.20 -7.45 -6.08
C ALA A 107 -3.42 -6.92 -5.30
N LEU A 108 -4.43 -7.75 -5.09
CA LEU A 108 -5.60 -7.41 -4.27
C LEU A 108 -5.24 -7.25 -2.79
N CYS A 109 -4.32 -8.07 -2.25
CA CYS A 109 -3.85 -7.96 -0.87
C CYS A 109 -3.02 -6.69 -0.62
N ILE A 110 -2.38 -6.13 -1.64
CA ILE A 110 -1.59 -4.91 -1.49
C ILE A 110 -2.46 -3.71 -1.09
N VAL A 111 -3.70 -3.61 -1.60
CA VAL A 111 -4.61 -2.50 -1.31
C VAL A 111 -4.90 -2.36 0.20
N PRO A 112 -5.38 -3.40 0.92
CA PRO A 112 -5.58 -3.30 2.36
C PRO A 112 -4.28 -3.09 3.14
N ILE A 113 -3.14 -3.63 2.69
CA ILE A 113 -1.83 -3.39 3.31
C ILE A 113 -1.46 -1.90 3.22
N VAL A 114 -1.69 -1.27 2.06
CA VAL A 114 -1.46 0.16 1.85
C VAL A 114 -2.35 1.01 2.75
N ILE A 115 -3.64 0.67 2.84
CA ILE A 115 -4.60 1.37 3.70
C ILE A 115 -4.19 1.26 5.17
N PHE A 116 -3.88 0.06 5.63
CA PHE A 116 -3.48 -0.20 7.01
C PHE A 116 -2.17 0.52 7.37
N LYS A 117 -1.15 0.39 6.54
CA LYS A 117 0.13 1.10 6.72
C LYS A 117 -0.07 2.61 6.85
N ASN A 118 -0.92 3.19 6.01
CA ASN A 118 -1.19 4.62 6.03
C ASN A 118 -1.97 5.04 7.29
N ALA A 119 -2.94 4.23 7.70
CA ALA A 119 -3.69 4.44 8.94
C ALA A 119 -2.77 4.40 10.17
N VAL A 120 -1.88 3.41 10.27
CA VAL A 120 -0.87 3.34 11.34
C VAL A 120 0.00 4.60 11.35
N ARG A 121 0.44 5.07 10.18
CA ARG A 121 1.21 6.31 10.07
C ARG A 121 0.44 7.51 10.63
N ILE A 122 -0.82 7.69 10.22
CA ILE A 122 -1.66 8.80 10.67
C ILE A 122 -1.78 8.76 12.19
N VAL A 123 -2.18 7.61 12.75
CA VAL A 123 -2.38 7.45 14.19
C VAL A 123 -1.08 7.69 14.97
N THR A 124 0.04 7.09 14.53
CA THR A 124 1.33 7.24 15.22
C THR A 124 1.77 8.70 15.26
N ILE A 125 1.71 9.40 14.14
CA ILE A 125 2.12 10.81 14.07
C ILE A 125 1.19 11.67 14.91
N SER A 126 -0.12 11.43 14.86
CA SER A 126 -1.11 12.15 15.65
C SER A 126 -0.87 11.97 17.14
N LEU A 127 -0.66 10.74 17.60
CA LEU A 127 -0.41 10.46 19.02
C LEU A 127 0.92 11.06 19.50
N LEU A 128 1.99 10.96 18.71
CA LEU A 128 3.26 11.59 19.02
C LEU A 128 3.13 13.10 19.12
N GLY A 129 2.41 13.74 18.19
CA GLY A 129 2.21 15.18 18.19
C GLY A 129 1.35 15.67 19.35
N VAL A 130 0.35 14.88 19.79
CA VAL A 130 -0.54 15.27 20.91
C VAL A 130 0.10 15.00 22.27
N TYR A 131 0.78 13.86 22.45
CA TYR A 131 1.22 13.40 23.78
C TYR A 131 2.71 13.59 24.05
N VAL A 132 3.55 13.80 23.02
CA VAL A 132 5.00 13.94 23.19
C VAL A 132 5.45 15.36 22.89
N ASP A 133 5.34 15.83 21.66
CA ASP A 133 5.78 17.17 21.26
C ASP A 133 5.09 17.59 19.95
N GLY A 134 4.57 18.83 19.92
CA GLY A 134 3.96 19.44 18.74
C GLY A 134 4.91 19.55 17.54
N SER A 135 6.22 19.50 17.73
CA SER A 135 7.21 19.50 16.67
C SER A 135 7.11 18.30 15.72
N PHE A 136 6.44 17.20 16.14
CA PHE A 136 6.16 16.06 15.28
C PHE A 136 5.15 16.39 14.16
N PHE A 137 4.41 17.48 14.27
CA PHE A 137 3.57 18.01 13.19
C PHE A 137 4.38 18.81 12.16
N ASP A 138 5.57 19.31 12.53
CA ASP A 138 6.46 20.02 11.62
C ASP A 138 7.09 19.03 10.62
N GLY A 139 6.84 19.28 9.33
CA GLY A 139 7.01 18.33 8.24
C GLY A 139 8.39 17.71 8.02
N SER A 140 9.48 18.18 8.66
CA SER A 140 10.83 17.71 8.35
C SER A 140 11.16 16.36 8.97
N PHE A 141 10.80 16.10 10.21
CA PHE A 141 11.06 14.83 10.90
C PHE A 141 10.14 13.72 10.41
N HIS A 142 8.89 14.03 10.26
CA HIS A 142 7.82 13.20 9.78
C HIS A 142 7.99 12.73 8.33
N HIS A 143 8.46 13.59 7.41
CA HIS A 143 8.74 13.20 6.04
C HIS A 143 9.92 12.25 5.89
N LYS A 144 10.98 12.44 6.68
CA LYS A 144 12.24 11.72 6.50
C LYS A 144 12.26 10.35 7.19
N TYR A 145 11.80 10.27 8.43
CA TYR A 145 11.86 9.03 9.22
C TYR A 145 10.55 8.26 9.29
N GLY A 146 9.41 8.96 9.37
CA GLY A 146 8.08 8.33 9.41
C GLY A 146 7.75 7.55 8.15
N GLY A 147 8.20 8.03 6.97
CA GLY A 147 8.00 7.32 5.71
C GLY A 147 8.78 6.00 5.61
N LEU A 148 10.01 5.97 6.13
CA LEU A 148 10.89 4.78 6.09
C LEU A 148 10.39 3.69 7.04
N ALA A 149 10.08 4.03 8.28
CA ALA A 149 9.58 3.07 9.28
C ALA A 149 8.28 2.40 8.84
N VAL A 150 7.35 3.19 8.31
CA VAL A 150 6.06 2.68 7.84
C VAL A 150 6.19 1.87 6.54
N SER A 151 7.17 2.19 5.69
CA SER A 151 7.48 1.38 4.51
C SER A 151 8.09 0.03 4.89
N ALA A 152 8.97 0.01 5.90
CA ALA A 152 9.51 -1.23 6.45
C ALA A 152 8.41 -2.12 7.06
N LEU A 153 7.45 -1.52 7.78
CA LEU A 153 6.27 -2.23 8.28
C LEU A 153 5.48 -2.89 7.14
N ALA A 154 5.22 -2.15 6.06
CA ALA A 154 4.47 -2.67 4.93
C ALA A 154 5.20 -3.83 4.22
N LEU A 155 6.52 -3.72 4.07
CA LEU A 155 7.34 -4.82 3.54
C LEU A 155 7.34 -6.02 4.49
N GLY A 156 7.41 -5.78 5.80
CA GLY A 156 7.29 -6.82 6.83
C GLY A 156 5.98 -7.60 6.77
N ILE A 157 4.88 -6.96 6.36
CA ILE A 157 3.59 -7.62 6.14
C ILE A 157 3.55 -8.32 4.77
N LEU A 158 4.16 -7.72 3.74
CA LEU A 158 4.16 -8.26 2.39
C LEU A 158 4.92 -9.59 2.29
N VAL A 159 6.06 -9.70 2.99
CA VAL A 159 6.91 -10.90 2.97
C VAL A 159 6.16 -12.17 3.40
N PRO A 160 5.49 -12.23 4.57
CA PRO A 160 4.72 -13.40 4.95
C PRO A 160 3.54 -13.68 4.01
N VAL A 161 2.89 -12.67 3.46
CA VAL A 161 1.82 -12.86 2.48
C VAL A 161 2.35 -13.57 1.23
N VAL A 162 3.46 -13.11 0.68
CA VAL A 162 4.12 -13.76 -0.47
C VAL A 162 4.56 -15.19 -0.11
N TRP A 163 5.12 -15.39 1.07
CA TRP A 163 5.56 -16.70 1.53
C TRP A 163 4.41 -17.69 1.64
N ILE A 164 3.27 -17.28 2.22
CA ILE A 164 2.04 -18.10 2.32
C ILE A 164 1.51 -18.46 0.93
N LEU A 165 1.43 -17.47 0.03
CA LEU A 165 0.98 -17.68 -1.35
C LEU A 165 1.90 -18.63 -2.10
N ARG A 166 3.21 -18.52 -1.93
CA ARG A 166 4.20 -19.42 -2.53
C ARG A 166 4.10 -20.84 -1.95
N LYS A 167 3.98 -20.96 -0.63
CA LYS A 167 3.86 -22.28 0.03
C LYS A 167 2.61 -23.03 -0.43
N SER A 168 1.52 -22.32 -0.67
CA SER A 168 0.28 -22.93 -1.19
C SER A 168 0.38 -23.33 -2.67
N GLU A 169 1.41 -22.91 -3.42
CA GLU A 169 1.66 -23.35 -4.82
C GLU A 169 2.35 -24.74 -4.89
N GLN A 170 3.09 -25.11 -3.85
CA GLN A 170 3.87 -26.37 -3.87
C GLN A 170 3.03 -27.66 -3.92
N PRO A 171 1.84 -27.77 -3.30
CA PRO A 171 1.03 -28.98 -3.39
C PRO A 171 0.52 -29.28 -4.80
N ASP A 172 0.10 -28.27 -5.56
CA ASP A 172 -0.52 -28.46 -6.88
C ASP A 172 0.47 -28.90 -7.97
N SER A 173 1.77 -28.62 -7.80
CA SER A 173 2.79 -28.97 -8.79
C SER A 173 3.20 -30.44 -8.76
N LEU A 174 2.89 -31.17 -7.67
CA LEU A 174 3.19 -32.59 -7.53
C LEU A 174 2.06 -33.47 -8.07
N GLU A 175 0.83 -32.98 -8.11
CA GLU A 175 -0.33 -33.73 -8.59
C GLU A 175 -0.43 -33.72 -10.13
N THR A 176 0.07 -32.68 -10.80
CA THR A 176 0.05 -32.54 -12.25
C THR A 176 1.16 -33.35 -12.96
N ARG A 177 2.08 -33.97 -12.20
CA ARG A 177 3.16 -34.84 -12.74
C ARG A 177 2.89 -36.34 -12.57
N ARG A 178 1.73 -36.73 -12.10
CA ARG A 178 1.27 -38.12 -12.10
C ARG A 178 0.19 -38.32 -13.15
#